data_ee1837c441497fba31cc515238e3d530
#
_entry.id   ee1837c441497fba31cc515238e3d530
#
_cell.length_a   1.000
_cell.length_b   1.000
_cell.length_c   1.000
_cell.angle_alpha   90.00
_cell.angle_beta   90.00
_cell.angle_gamma   90.00
#
_symmetry.space_group_name_H-M   'P 1'
#
loop_
_entity.id
_entity.type
_entity.pdbx_description
1 polymer ?
#
loop_
_entity_poly.entity_id
_entity_poly.type
_entity_poly.pdbx_seq_one_letter_code
_entity_poly.pdbx_strand_id
1 'polypeptide(L)'
;LRSSERVGGLPKDLSPAALAQRVNLAIASGLVQRAQSVRLCAFGNTRALVRHAQLVGLICNCSATEGGVELQISGPFALFRHTLIYGKRLASLVPRLMWCDRFELEAKVALGLGPALLTYRLRTGDPLTVGRELERYDSEVEARFARDFAKLASDWDLVREPEPLRLGSGRLIFPEFALVHRRDPERRWLLEIVGFWTESYLADKLARLRGARIDRLILCVDAARACDHDAVPEGAEVL
;
A
#
# COMPACT_ATOMS: atom_id res chain seq x y z
N LEU A 1 21.92 3.26 -18.79
CA LEU A 1 21.36 3.22 -20.15
C LEU A 1 22.49 2.81 -21.09
N ARG A 2 22.36 1.67 -21.76
CA ARG A 2 23.31 1.27 -22.82
C ARG A 2 23.01 2.14 -24.04
N SER A 3 24.03 2.72 -24.64
CA SER A 3 23.92 3.63 -25.80
C SER A 3 23.28 3.02 -27.05
N SER A 4 22.92 1.74 -27.01
CA SER A 4 22.27 0.98 -28.07
C SER A 4 20.77 0.75 -27.88
N GLU A 5 20.17 1.13 -26.73
CA GLU A 5 18.72 1.05 -26.57
C GLU A 5 18.06 2.15 -27.42
N ARG A 6 17.44 1.74 -28.51
CA ARG A 6 16.57 2.63 -29.30
C ARG A 6 15.46 3.11 -28.40
N VAL A 7 15.43 4.40 -28.11
CA VAL A 7 14.27 5.04 -27.51
C VAL A 7 13.11 4.80 -28.47
N GLY A 8 12.14 3.99 -28.07
CA GLY A 8 10.90 3.83 -28.82
C GLY A 8 10.35 5.23 -29.12
N GLY A 9 9.90 5.45 -30.36
CA GLY A 9 9.47 6.78 -30.81
C GLY A 9 8.48 7.39 -29.81
N LEU A 10 8.68 8.67 -29.50
CA LEU A 10 7.73 9.42 -28.68
C LEU A 10 6.34 9.36 -29.34
N PRO A 11 5.28 9.18 -28.56
CA PRO A 11 3.92 9.28 -29.08
C PRO A 11 3.78 10.60 -29.86
N LYS A 12 3.24 10.57 -31.06
CA LYS A 12 3.16 11.74 -31.96
C LYS A 12 2.38 12.92 -31.37
N ASP A 13 1.53 12.64 -30.37
CA ASP A 13 0.64 13.62 -29.75
C ASP A 13 1.12 14.10 -28.36
N LEU A 14 2.37 13.83 -28.00
CA LEU A 14 2.91 14.22 -26.70
C LEU A 14 3.31 15.69 -26.68
N SER A 15 2.57 16.53 -25.95
CA SER A 15 2.92 17.94 -25.76
C SER A 15 4.22 18.09 -24.97
N PRO A 16 4.97 19.21 -25.16
CA PRO A 16 6.19 19.46 -24.36
C PRO A 16 5.93 19.45 -22.85
N ALA A 17 4.79 19.96 -22.40
CA ALA A 17 4.40 19.96 -21.00
C ALA A 17 4.17 18.52 -20.49
N ALA A 18 3.48 17.68 -21.26
CA ALA A 18 3.26 16.27 -20.91
C ALA A 18 4.58 15.48 -20.88
N LEU A 19 5.52 15.78 -21.76
CA LEU A 19 6.86 15.20 -21.73
C LEU A 19 7.61 15.61 -20.47
N ALA A 20 7.60 16.89 -20.11
CA ALA A 20 8.23 17.39 -18.90
C ALA A 20 7.65 16.73 -17.64
N GLN A 21 6.33 16.60 -17.54
CA GLN A 21 5.67 15.91 -16.43
C GLN A 21 6.11 14.44 -16.32
N ARG A 22 6.25 13.73 -17.43
CA ARG A 22 6.74 12.34 -17.44
C ARG A 22 8.20 12.24 -17.00
N VAL A 23 9.04 13.16 -17.45
CA VAL A 23 10.44 13.24 -17.01
C VAL A 23 10.53 13.53 -15.52
N ASN A 24 9.76 14.49 -15.03
CA ASN A 24 9.68 14.80 -13.60
C ASN A 24 9.24 13.61 -12.77
N LEU A 25 8.23 12.86 -13.24
CA LEU A 25 7.78 11.62 -12.58
C LEU A 25 8.90 10.57 -12.52
N ALA A 26 9.64 10.39 -13.61
CA ALA A 26 10.76 9.46 -13.66
C ALA A 26 11.89 9.86 -12.69
N ILE A 27 12.22 11.15 -12.63
CA ILE A 27 13.22 11.70 -11.70
C ILE A 27 12.76 11.51 -10.26
N ALA A 28 11.52 11.90 -9.94
CA ALA A 28 10.93 11.75 -8.62
C ALA A 28 10.94 10.27 -8.16
N SER A 29 10.52 9.37 -9.04
CA SER A 29 10.55 7.92 -8.77
C SER A 29 11.97 7.41 -8.54
N GLY A 30 12.94 7.86 -9.35
CA GLY A 30 14.34 7.49 -9.20
C GLY A 30 14.99 7.99 -7.90
N LEU A 31 14.60 9.17 -7.42
CA LEU A 31 15.02 9.70 -6.13
C LEU A 31 14.41 8.91 -4.97
N VAL A 32 13.09 8.69 -5.00
CA VAL A 32 12.36 7.94 -3.95
C VAL A 32 12.85 6.48 -3.90
N GLN A 33 13.22 5.89 -5.03
CA GLN A 33 13.82 4.55 -5.08
C GLN A 33 15.08 4.42 -4.22
N ARG A 34 15.80 5.52 -3.99
CA ARG A 34 17.06 5.60 -3.21
C ARG A 34 16.85 6.18 -1.81
N ALA A 35 15.60 6.31 -1.38
CA ALA A 35 15.33 6.87 -0.08
C ALA A 35 15.68 5.90 1.05
N GLN A 36 16.26 6.42 2.12
CA GLN A 36 16.47 5.72 3.37
C GLN A 36 15.17 5.66 4.20
N SER A 37 14.40 6.73 4.13
CA SER A 37 13.08 6.82 4.76
C SER A 37 12.19 7.76 3.97
N VAL A 38 10.89 7.52 4.03
CA VAL A 38 9.87 8.38 3.44
C VAL A 38 8.81 8.66 4.49
N ARG A 39 8.48 9.93 4.65
CA ARG A 39 7.32 10.40 5.37
C ARG A 39 6.33 10.96 4.34
N LEU A 40 5.12 10.46 4.36
CA LEU A 40 4.07 10.82 3.42
C LEU A 40 2.80 11.16 4.17
N CYS A 41 2.35 12.41 4.07
CA CYS A 41 1.03 12.85 4.50
C CYS A 41 0.12 12.90 3.28
N ALA A 42 -1.06 12.28 3.33
CA ALA A 42 -1.99 12.21 2.22
C ALA A 42 -3.43 12.42 2.70
N PHE A 43 -4.23 13.07 1.86
CA PHE A 43 -5.62 13.45 2.12
C PHE A 43 -6.48 13.09 0.90
N GLY A 44 -7.69 12.60 1.12
CA GLY A 44 -8.54 12.05 0.06
C GLY A 44 -7.93 10.80 -0.61
N ASN A 45 -8.74 9.84 -1.00
CA ASN A 45 -8.32 8.57 -1.65
C ASN A 45 -7.13 7.84 -0.99
N THR A 46 -6.85 8.15 0.27
CA THR A 46 -5.68 7.67 1.02
C THR A 46 -5.66 6.16 1.14
N ARG A 47 -6.83 5.54 1.12
CA ARG A 47 -6.99 4.10 1.25
C ARG A 47 -6.28 3.35 0.12
N ALA A 48 -6.52 3.73 -1.14
CA ALA A 48 -5.89 3.11 -2.29
C ALA A 48 -4.36 3.21 -2.22
N LEU A 49 -3.85 4.33 -1.72
CA LEU A 49 -2.42 4.55 -1.51
C LEU A 49 -1.84 3.63 -0.43
N VAL A 50 -2.50 3.57 0.75
CA VAL A 50 -2.07 2.70 1.86
C VAL A 50 -2.11 1.24 1.45
N ARG A 51 -3.19 0.83 0.80
CA ARG A 51 -3.35 -0.52 0.29
C ARG A 51 -2.27 -0.88 -0.72
N HIS A 52 -1.96 0.02 -1.67
CA HIS A 52 -0.85 -0.22 -2.58
C HIS A 52 0.47 -0.42 -1.83
N ALA A 53 0.77 0.43 -0.84
CA ALA A 53 1.97 0.28 -0.02
C ALA A 53 2.04 -1.10 0.65
N GLN A 54 0.92 -1.60 1.15
CA GLN A 54 0.80 -2.93 1.75
C GLN A 54 1.00 -4.04 0.72
N LEU A 55 0.30 -3.99 -0.43
CA LEU A 55 0.38 -4.99 -1.50
C LEU A 55 1.79 -5.17 -2.05
N VAL A 56 2.51 -4.08 -2.22
CA VAL A 56 3.91 -4.17 -2.68
C VAL A 56 4.88 -4.51 -1.55
N GLY A 57 4.37 -4.78 -0.34
CA GLY A 57 5.16 -5.21 0.81
C GLY A 57 6.09 -4.12 1.35
N LEU A 58 5.62 -2.87 1.42
CA LEU A 58 6.38 -1.80 2.07
C LEU A 58 6.23 -1.89 3.58
N ILE A 59 7.33 -1.77 4.28
CA ILE A 59 7.34 -1.67 5.74
C ILE A 59 6.96 -0.24 6.11
N CYS A 60 5.70 -0.05 6.49
CA CYS A 60 5.19 1.27 6.84
C CYS A 60 4.37 1.25 8.13
N ASN A 61 4.49 2.34 8.89
CA ASN A 61 3.55 2.68 9.94
C ASN A 61 2.55 3.69 9.37
N CYS A 62 1.28 3.40 9.55
CA CYS A 62 0.21 4.29 9.13
C CYS A 62 -0.51 4.84 10.36
N SER A 63 -0.62 6.14 10.46
CA SER A 63 -1.34 6.85 11.52
C SER A 63 -2.35 7.82 10.95
N ALA A 64 -3.45 8.03 11.69
CA ALA A 64 -4.46 9.00 11.33
C ALA A 64 -3.95 10.42 11.63
N THR A 65 -4.24 11.33 10.71
CA THR A 65 -4.09 12.77 10.90
C THR A 65 -5.46 13.42 10.77
N GLU A 66 -5.56 14.72 11.00
CA GLU A 66 -6.80 15.47 10.81
C GLU A 66 -7.17 15.48 9.30
N GLY A 67 -8.19 14.68 8.95
CA GLY A 67 -8.70 14.55 7.59
C GLY A 67 -7.84 13.70 6.63
N GLY A 68 -6.82 12.98 7.11
CA GLY A 68 -5.93 12.20 6.25
C GLY A 68 -5.16 11.12 6.98
N VAL A 69 -4.08 10.68 6.35
CA VAL A 69 -3.15 9.67 6.89
C VAL A 69 -1.71 10.12 6.78
N GLU A 70 -0.90 9.73 7.75
CA GLU A 70 0.55 9.81 7.68
C GLU A 70 1.12 8.39 7.55
N LEU A 71 1.95 8.18 6.53
CA LEU A 71 2.74 6.96 6.36
C LEU A 71 4.21 7.28 6.63
N GLN A 72 4.79 6.51 7.54
CA GLN A 72 6.24 6.49 7.76
C GLN A 72 6.78 5.18 7.20
N ILE A 73 7.55 5.25 6.13
CA ILE A 73 8.02 4.10 5.36
C ILE A 73 9.52 3.99 5.51
N SER A 74 10.00 2.83 5.93
CA SER A 74 11.43 2.52 5.92
C SER A 74 11.91 2.28 4.51
N GLY A 75 13.01 2.89 4.13
CA GLY A 75 13.60 2.73 2.81
C GLY A 75 14.49 1.49 2.68
N PRO A 76 14.97 1.20 1.46
CA PRO A 76 15.74 -0.02 1.18
C PRO A 76 17.08 -0.10 1.92
N PHE A 77 17.69 1.04 2.26
CA PHE A 77 18.94 1.07 3.00
C PHE A 77 18.81 0.72 4.48
N ALA A 78 17.60 0.75 5.03
CA ALA A 78 17.32 0.28 6.38
C ALA A 78 17.20 -1.25 6.46
N LEU A 79 17.09 -1.94 5.31
CA LEU A 79 16.80 -3.36 5.21
C LEU A 79 17.90 -4.07 4.41
N PHE A 80 18.65 -4.95 5.03
CA PHE A 80 19.74 -5.68 4.41
C PHE A 80 19.33 -6.55 3.21
N ARG A 81 20.09 -6.51 2.11
CA ARG A 81 20.20 -7.45 0.97
C ARG A 81 19.23 -7.37 -0.21
N HIS A 82 18.07 -6.72 -0.16
CA HIS A 82 17.17 -6.64 -1.33
C HIS A 82 16.84 -5.19 -1.74
N THR A 83 17.83 -4.33 -1.67
CA THR A 83 17.70 -2.87 -1.81
C THR A 83 17.07 -2.42 -3.12
N LEU A 84 17.40 -3.06 -4.25
CA LEU A 84 16.89 -2.63 -5.56
C LEU A 84 15.41 -2.96 -5.77
N ILE A 85 14.97 -4.16 -5.35
CA ILE A 85 13.58 -4.60 -5.50
C ILE A 85 12.68 -3.75 -4.58
N TYR A 86 13.09 -3.58 -3.33
CA TYR A 86 12.35 -2.79 -2.38
C TYR A 86 12.29 -1.31 -2.80
N GLY A 87 13.40 -0.75 -3.28
CA GLY A 87 13.44 0.61 -3.83
C GLY A 87 12.48 0.82 -4.99
N LYS A 88 12.37 -0.16 -5.92
CA LYS A 88 11.37 -0.12 -7.00
C LYS A 88 9.94 -0.12 -6.47
N ARG A 89 9.66 -0.92 -5.45
CA ARG A 89 8.35 -0.94 -4.77
C ARG A 89 8.04 0.41 -4.13
N LEU A 90 9.01 1.00 -3.44
CA LEU A 90 8.88 2.34 -2.84
C LEU A 90 8.61 3.41 -3.90
N ALA A 91 9.36 3.39 -5.01
CA ALA A 91 9.17 4.29 -6.14
C ALA A 91 7.79 4.16 -6.80
N SER A 92 7.17 2.98 -6.73
CA SER A 92 5.83 2.75 -7.28
C SER A 92 4.72 3.53 -6.58
N LEU A 93 4.98 4.10 -5.41
CA LEU A 93 4.05 5.01 -4.73
C LEU A 93 3.95 6.35 -5.45
N VAL A 94 5.04 6.84 -6.06
CA VAL A 94 5.10 8.21 -6.59
C VAL A 94 4.00 8.51 -7.61
N PRO A 95 3.74 7.68 -8.64
CA PRO A 95 2.64 7.90 -9.57
C PRO A 95 1.25 7.89 -8.91
N ARG A 96 1.13 7.21 -7.78
CA ARG A 96 -0.14 7.04 -7.05
C ARG A 96 -0.47 8.17 -6.09
N LEU A 97 0.51 9.04 -5.80
CA LEU A 97 0.27 10.26 -5.04
C LEU A 97 -0.75 11.18 -5.73
N MET A 98 -0.82 11.09 -7.06
CA MET A 98 -1.77 11.86 -7.86
C MET A 98 -3.24 11.39 -7.70
N TRP A 99 -3.48 10.28 -7.00
CA TRP A 99 -4.84 9.83 -6.63
C TRP A 99 -5.38 10.59 -5.42
N CYS A 100 -4.49 11.16 -4.60
CA CYS A 100 -4.87 11.90 -3.40
C CYS A 100 -5.29 13.33 -3.77
N ASP A 101 -6.24 13.89 -3.03
CA ASP A 101 -6.65 15.29 -3.20
C ASP A 101 -5.51 16.23 -2.82
N ARG A 102 -4.79 15.88 -1.77
CA ARG A 102 -3.60 16.59 -1.33
C ARG A 102 -2.58 15.61 -0.77
N PHE A 103 -1.31 15.88 -1.00
CA PHE A 103 -0.20 15.11 -0.40
C PHE A 103 1.03 15.97 -0.17
N GLU A 104 1.83 15.54 0.80
CA GLU A 104 3.18 16.02 1.07
C GLU A 104 4.07 14.81 1.34
N LEU A 105 5.11 14.64 0.54
CA LEU A 105 6.11 13.59 0.69
C LEU A 105 7.46 14.21 0.99
N GLU A 106 8.11 13.72 2.05
CA GLU A 106 9.51 14.00 2.37
C GLU A 106 10.30 12.70 2.36
N ALA A 107 11.36 12.64 1.57
CA ALA A 107 12.26 11.50 1.47
C ALA A 107 13.69 11.87 1.84
N LYS A 108 14.33 11.06 2.67
CA LYS A 108 15.76 11.15 2.96
C LYS A 108 16.52 10.27 1.96
N VAL A 109 17.20 10.89 1.02
CA VAL A 109 17.76 10.23 -0.18
C VAL A 109 19.27 10.23 -0.13
N ALA A 110 19.88 9.07 -0.41
CA ALA A 110 21.32 8.93 -0.61
C ALA A 110 21.64 9.06 -2.13
N LEU A 111 22.37 10.08 -2.54
CA LEU A 111 22.74 10.29 -3.95
C LEU A 111 24.17 9.86 -4.30
N GLY A 112 24.98 9.50 -3.32
CA GLY A 112 26.39 9.15 -3.54
C GLY A 112 26.90 8.08 -2.58
N LEU A 113 28.20 7.85 -2.60
CA LEU A 113 28.90 6.89 -1.73
C LEU A 113 29.17 7.43 -0.30
N GLY A 114 28.80 8.69 -0.04
CA GLY A 114 29.02 9.34 1.27
C GLY A 114 27.79 9.18 2.20
N PRO A 115 27.97 9.47 3.50
CA PRO A 115 26.91 9.34 4.51
C PRO A 115 25.85 10.47 4.44
N ALA A 116 26.04 11.46 3.57
CA ALA A 116 25.13 12.61 3.49
C ALA A 116 23.78 12.23 2.87
N LEU A 117 22.71 12.50 3.60
CA LEU A 117 21.34 12.35 3.13
C LEU A 117 20.81 13.73 2.70
N LEU A 118 20.22 13.77 1.53
CA LEU A 118 19.48 14.93 1.04
C LEU A 118 18.00 14.77 1.34
N THR A 119 17.35 15.87 1.64
CA THR A 119 15.90 15.89 1.81
C THR A 119 15.25 16.24 0.47
N TYR A 120 14.54 15.28 -0.09
CA TYR A 120 13.72 15.47 -1.28
C TYR A 120 12.26 15.64 -0.88
N ARG A 121 11.59 16.63 -1.46
CA ARG A 121 10.18 16.93 -1.17
C ARG A 121 9.35 16.94 -2.43
N LEU A 122 8.17 16.37 -2.35
CA LEU A 122 7.09 16.43 -3.34
C LEU A 122 5.81 16.87 -2.65
N ARG A 123 4.99 17.64 -3.36
CA ARG A 123 3.70 18.11 -2.85
C ARG A 123 2.68 18.22 -3.98
N THR A 124 1.43 18.33 -3.61
CA THR A 124 0.34 18.64 -4.54
C THR A 124 0.65 19.92 -5.31
N GLY A 125 0.44 19.87 -6.62
CA GLY A 125 0.75 20.98 -7.54
C GLY A 125 2.12 20.88 -8.21
N ASP A 126 3.01 20.00 -7.77
CA ASP A 126 4.25 19.72 -8.49
C ASP A 126 3.91 19.12 -9.88
N PRO A 127 4.67 19.48 -10.93
CA PRO A 127 4.35 19.12 -12.31
C PRO A 127 4.68 17.65 -12.61
N LEU A 128 3.85 16.74 -12.09
CA LEU A 128 3.92 15.31 -12.33
C LEU A 128 2.75 14.87 -13.22
N THR A 129 2.95 13.81 -13.99
CA THR A 129 1.85 13.19 -14.71
C THR A 129 0.99 12.35 -13.77
N VAL A 130 -0.31 12.31 -14.02
CA VAL A 130 -1.24 11.43 -13.30
C VAL A 130 -0.83 9.96 -13.52
N GLY A 131 -0.80 9.19 -12.46
CA GLY A 131 -0.57 7.76 -12.54
C GLY A 131 -1.72 7.02 -13.24
N ARG A 132 -1.53 5.70 -13.42
CA ARG A 132 -2.57 4.84 -13.98
C ARG A 132 -3.84 4.93 -13.12
N GLU A 133 -5.01 4.82 -13.73
CA GLU A 133 -6.28 4.78 -13.00
C GLU A 133 -6.31 3.69 -11.93
N LEU A 134 -7.09 3.94 -10.88
CA LEU A 134 -7.31 2.98 -9.80
C LEU A 134 -7.96 1.71 -10.36
N GLU A 135 -7.31 0.58 -10.16
CA GLU A 135 -7.90 -0.72 -10.49
C GLU A 135 -9.00 -1.04 -9.48
N ARG A 136 -10.08 -1.68 -9.95
CA ARG A 136 -11.23 -2.03 -9.10
C ARG A 136 -10.85 -3.04 -8.01
N TYR A 137 -9.88 -3.92 -8.30
CA TYR A 137 -9.31 -4.89 -7.36
C TYR A 137 -7.80 -4.87 -7.49
N ASP A 138 -7.12 -4.91 -6.37
CA ASP A 138 -5.66 -4.84 -6.34
C ASP A 138 -5.00 -6.21 -6.56
N SER A 139 -5.78 -7.31 -6.40
CA SER A 139 -5.32 -8.66 -6.69
C SER A 139 -6.40 -9.52 -7.36
N GLU A 140 -5.95 -10.49 -8.18
CA GLU A 140 -6.84 -11.48 -8.78
C GLU A 140 -7.54 -12.35 -7.73
N VAL A 141 -6.89 -12.61 -6.60
CA VAL A 141 -7.44 -13.39 -5.48
C VAL A 141 -8.65 -12.67 -4.89
N GLU A 142 -8.55 -11.38 -4.65
CA GLU A 142 -9.66 -10.58 -4.14
C GLU A 142 -10.82 -10.51 -5.12
N ALA A 143 -10.50 -10.29 -6.40
CA ALA A 143 -11.53 -10.27 -7.45
C ALA A 143 -12.25 -11.62 -7.57
N ARG A 144 -11.51 -12.72 -7.43
CA ARG A 144 -12.07 -14.08 -7.42
C ARG A 144 -12.92 -14.31 -6.18
N PHE A 145 -12.41 -13.99 -5.01
CA PHE A 145 -13.16 -14.11 -3.75
C PHE A 145 -14.49 -13.36 -3.80
N ALA A 146 -14.48 -12.10 -4.23
CA ALA A 146 -15.70 -11.30 -4.34
C ALA A 146 -16.73 -11.90 -5.32
N ARG A 147 -16.26 -12.43 -6.47
CA ARG A 147 -17.14 -13.10 -7.44
C ARG A 147 -17.74 -14.40 -6.90
N ASP A 148 -16.93 -15.20 -6.19
CA ASP A 148 -17.39 -16.48 -5.67
C ASP A 148 -18.31 -16.27 -4.46
N PHE A 149 -18.02 -15.30 -3.60
CA PHE A 149 -18.89 -14.92 -2.50
C PHE A 149 -20.28 -14.48 -2.98
N ALA A 150 -20.33 -13.69 -4.06
CA ALA A 150 -21.60 -13.21 -4.64
C ALA A 150 -22.52 -14.35 -5.13
N LYS A 151 -21.95 -15.53 -5.47
CA LYS A 151 -22.70 -16.72 -5.91
C LYS A 151 -23.33 -17.49 -4.74
N LEU A 152 -22.83 -17.30 -3.53
CA LEU A 152 -23.28 -18.08 -2.36
C LEU A 152 -24.64 -17.66 -1.84
N ALA A 153 -25.25 -16.57 -2.36
CA ALA A 153 -26.57 -16.05 -1.96
C ALA A 153 -26.79 -16.06 -0.44
N SER A 154 -25.78 -15.66 0.30
CA SER A 154 -25.74 -15.72 1.75
C SER A 154 -26.57 -14.60 2.39
N ASP A 155 -26.88 -14.72 3.69
CA ASP A 155 -27.47 -13.65 4.50
C ASP A 155 -26.47 -12.52 4.81
N TRP A 156 -25.30 -12.54 4.15
CA TRP A 156 -24.21 -11.59 4.36
C TRP A 156 -23.94 -10.76 3.12
N ASP A 157 -23.66 -9.50 3.32
CA ASP A 157 -23.15 -8.60 2.30
C ASP A 157 -21.63 -8.50 2.43
N LEU A 158 -20.95 -8.57 1.28
CA LEU A 158 -19.52 -8.33 1.19
C LEU A 158 -19.27 -6.84 0.93
N VAL A 159 -18.79 -6.15 1.94
CA VAL A 159 -18.40 -4.74 1.84
C VAL A 159 -16.90 -4.71 1.55
N ARG A 160 -16.55 -4.25 0.36
CA ARG A 160 -15.17 -4.04 -0.02
C ARG A 160 -14.65 -2.76 0.63
N GLU A 161 -13.41 -2.83 1.11
CA GLU A 161 -12.73 -1.66 1.68
C GLU A 161 -13.56 -0.96 2.77
N PRO A 162 -13.92 -1.67 3.84
CA PRO A 162 -14.66 -1.06 4.94
C PRO A 162 -13.85 0.06 5.60
N GLU A 163 -14.46 0.88 6.42
CA GLU A 163 -13.76 1.94 7.13
C GLU A 163 -12.53 1.41 7.89
N PRO A 164 -11.42 2.15 7.89
CA PRO A 164 -10.24 1.75 8.62
C PRO A 164 -10.51 1.71 10.13
N LEU A 165 -9.93 0.70 10.76
CA LEU A 165 -9.98 0.59 12.22
C LEU A 165 -8.88 1.48 12.82
N ARG A 166 -9.27 2.34 13.75
CA ARG A 166 -8.34 3.11 14.55
C ARG A 166 -8.02 2.37 15.84
N LEU A 167 -6.74 2.03 16.02
CA LEU A 167 -6.26 1.45 17.26
C LEU A 167 -6.06 2.51 18.35
N GLY A 168 -6.04 2.08 19.61
CA GLY A 168 -5.77 2.96 20.75
C GLY A 168 -4.41 3.69 20.66
N SER A 169 -3.46 3.16 19.89
CA SER A 169 -2.17 3.79 19.57
C SER A 169 -2.24 4.88 18.49
N GLY A 170 -3.43 5.17 17.93
CA GLY A 170 -3.61 6.06 16.78
C GLY A 170 -3.28 5.42 15.42
N ARG A 171 -2.79 4.18 15.40
CA ARG A 171 -2.52 3.43 14.16
C ARG A 171 -3.82 3.06 13.47
N LEU A 172 -3.75 2.95 12.13
CA LEU A 172 -4.87 2.50 11.30
C LEU A 172 -4.60 1.11 10.73
N ILE A 173 -5.65 0.29 10.71
CA ILE A 173 -5.72 -0.97 9.99
C ILE A 173 -6.77 -0.82 8.91
N PHE A 174 -6.45 -1.26 7.69
CA PHE A 174 -7.31 -1.20 6.51
C PHE A 174 -7.69 -2.62 6.10
N PRO A 175 -8.81 -3.17 6.60
CA PRO A 175 -9.25 -4.51 6.18
C PRO A 175 -9.63 -4.52 4.70
N GLU A 176 -9.42 -5.64 4.04
CA GLU A 176 -9.75 -5.78 2.61
C GLU A 176 -11.26 -5.85 2.40
N PHE A 177 -11.94 -6.60 3.27
CA PHE A 177 -13.38 -6.75 3.24
C PHE A 177 -13.99 -6.69 4.63
N ALA A 178 -15.30 -6.44 4.68
CA ALA A 178 -16.14 -6.77 5.80
C ALA A 178 -17.34 -7.60 5.33
N LEU A 179 -17.70 -8.60 6.11
CA LEU A 179 -18.94 -9.33 5.99
C LEU A 179 -19.94 -8.69 6.95
N VAL A 180 -21.04 -8.18 6.43
CA VAL A 180 -22.08 -7.52 7.20
C VAL A 180 -23.36 -8.34 7.07
N HIS A 181 -23.92 -8.77 8.18
CA HIS A 181 -25.15 -9.56 8.15
C HIS A 181 -26.35 -8.67 7.76
N ARG A 182 -27.14 -9.08 6.75
CA ARG A 182 -28.20 -8.25 6.16
C ARG A 182 -29.29 -7.84 7.14
N ARG A 183 -29.63 -8.71 8.09
CA ARG A 183 -30.69 -8.46 9.08
C ARG A 183 -30.18 -7.85 10.38
N ASP A 184 -28.86 -7.85 10.59
CA ASP A 184 -28.23 -7.36 11.81
C ASP A 184 -26.88 -6.74 11.46
N PRO A 185 -26.82 -5.44 11.07
CA PRO A 185 -25.58 -4.77 10.66
C PRO A 185 -24.50 -4.71 11.75
N GLU A 186 -24.87 -4.84 13.02
CA GLU A 186 -23.92 -4.93 14.14
C GLU A 186 -23.15 -6.26 14.14
N ARG A 187 -23.72 -7.26 13.49
CA ARG A 187 -23.07 -8.54 13.26
C ARG A 187 -22.17 -8.44 12.04
N ARG A 188 -20.95 -8.02 12.30
CA ARG A 188 -19.93 -7.72 11.27
C ARG A 188 -18.65 -8.49 11.55
N TRP A 189 -18.07 -9.07 10.51
CA TRP A 189 -16.75 -9.68 10.52
C TRP A 189 -15.82 -8.90 9.58
N LEU A 190 -14.60 -8.69 9.99
CA LEU A 190 -13.55 -8.19 9.11
C LEU A 190 -12.86 -9.37 8.45
N LEU A 191 -12.48 -9.20 7.19
CA LEU A 191 -11.81 -10.24 6.43
C LEU A 191 -10.54 -9.68 5.80
N GLU A 192 -9.47 -10.44 5.95
CA GLU A 192 -8.15 -10.12 5.43
C GLU A 192 -7.64 -11.33 4.66
N ILE A 193 -7.22 -11.11 3.43
CA ILE A 193 -6.65 -12.16 2.58
C ILE A 193 -5.13 -12.03 2.64
N VAL A 194 -4.50 -13.05 3.21
CA VAL A 194 -3.05 -13.12 3.33
C VAL A 194 -2.48 -13.77 2.08
N GLY A 195 -2.16 -12.94 1.09
CA GLY A 195 -1.61 -13.37 -0.19
C GLY A 195 -0.10 -13.59 -0.18
N PHE A 196 0.58 -13.25 -1.29
CA PHE A 196 2.03 -13.41 -1.52
C PHE A 196 2.88 -12.49 -0.62
N TRP A 197 3.24 -12.94 0.60
CA TRP A 197 3.99 -12.17 1.58
C TRP A 197 5.26 -12.91 1.99
N THR A 198 6.29 -12.17 2.38
CA THR A 198 7.45 -12.79 3.04
C THR A 198 7.05 -13.20 4.46
N GLU A 199 7.67 -14.26 5.00
CA GLU A 199 7.40 -14.73 6.37
C GLU A 199 7.53 -13.61 7.41
N SER A 200 8.55 -12.74 7.27
CA SER A 200 8.74 -11.59 8.16
C SER A 200 7.60 -10.58 8.10
N TYR A 201 7.05 -10.32 6.92
CA TYR A 201 5.91 -9.41 6.79
C TYR A 201 4.63 -10.02 7.37
N LEU A 202 4.41 -11.31 7.15
CA LEU A 202 3.27 -12.02 7.73
C LEU A 202 3.34 -11.97 9.26
N ALA A 203 4.50 -12.27 9.85
CA ALA A 203 4.71 -12.19 11.29
C ALA A 203 4.44 -10.78 11.83
N ASP A 204 4.93 -9.74 11.16
CA ASP A 204 4.68 -8.35 11.54
C ASP A 204 3.20 -7.95 11.42
N LYS A 205 2.50 -8.46 10.39
CA LYS A 205 1.08 -8.20 10.20
C LYS A 205 0.25 -8.88 11.27
N LEU A 206 0.51 -10.15 11.54
CA LEU A 206 -0.17 -10.92 12.59
C LEU A 206 0.08 -10.33 13.97
N ALA A 207 1.30 -9.89 14.28
CA ALA A 207 1.62 -9.21 15.53
C ALA A 207 0.83 -7.90 15.69
N ARG A 208 0.66 -7.14 14.60
CA ARG A 208 -0.16 -5.92 14.57
C ARG A 208 -1.64 -6.20 14.78
N LEU A 209 -2.19 -7.23 14.12
CA LEU A 209 -3.58 -7.63 14.26
C LEU A 209 -3.86 -8.16 15.68
N ARG A 210 -2.93 -8.93 16.28
CA ARG A 210 -3.03 -9.35 17.69
C ARG A 210 -3.07 -8.16 18.65
N GLY A 211 -2.16 -7.22 18.46
CA GLY A 211 -2.11 -5.99 19.29
C GLY A 211 -3.35 -5.11 19.15
N ALA A 212 -4.11 -5.30 18.08
CA ALA A 212 -5.32 -4.55 17.80
C ALA A 212 -6.55 -5.04 18.56
N ARG A 213 -6.53 -6.26 19.12
CA ARG A 213 -7.68 -6.91 19.79
C ARG A 213 -8.96 -6.75 18.96
N ILE A 214 -8.88 -7.16 17.69
CA ILE A 214 -10.02 -7.08 16.78
C ILE A 214 -10.93 -8.28 17.04
N ASP A 215 -12.10 -8.01 17.54
CA ASP A 215 -13.14 -9.02 17.64
C ASP A 215 -13.68 -9.33 16.23
N ARG A 216 -13.94 -10.62 15.96
CA ARG A 216 -14.53 -11.08 14.70
C ARG A 216 -13.67 -10.73 13.46
N LEU A 217 -12.46 -11.27 13.43
CA LEU A 217 -11.55 -11.21 12.29
C LEU A 217 -11.48 -12.59 11.61
N ILE A 218 -11.57 -12.60 10.29
CA ILE A 218 -11.33 -13.78 9.45
C ILE A 218 -10.02 -13.54 8.70
N LEU A 219 -9.11 -14.50 8.81
CA LEU A 219 -7.84 -14.50 8.07
C LEU A 219 -7.89 -15.63 7.04
N CYS A 220 -7.90 -15.27 5.76
CA CYS A 220 -7.74 -16.24 4.67
C CYS A 220 -6.26 -16.39 4.38
N VAL A 221 -5.69 -17.54 4.69
CA VAL A 221 -4.26 -17.84 4.51
C VAL A 221 -4.13 -18.95 3.46
N ASP A 222 -3.15 -18.80 2.56
CA ASP A 222 -2.84 -19.85 1.58
C ASP A 222 -2.37 -21.12 2.33
N ALA A 223 -3.07 -22.23 2.15
CA ALA A 223 -2.80 -23.53 2.79
C ALA A 223 -1.37 -24.05 2.54
N ALA A 224 -0.73 -23.63 1.42
CA ALA A 224 0.66 -23.97 1.13
C ALA A 224 1.67 -23.22 2.03
N ARG A 225 1.19 -22.26 2.83
CA ARG A 225 1.98 -21.40 3.72
C ARG A 225 1.43 -21.46 5.13
N ALA A 226 1.50 -22.65 5.75
CA ALA A 226 1.06 -22.88 7.11
C ALA A 226 1.61 -21.79 8.06
N CYS A 227 0.72 -20.94 8.58
CA CYS A 227 1.05 -20.09 9.70
C CYS A 227 1.08 -20.93 10.95
N ASP A 228 2.05 -20.68 11.82
CA ASP A 228 2.04 -21.22 13.17
C ASP A 228 0.73 -20.77 13.85
N HIS A 229 -0.05 -21.71 14.35
CA HIS A 229 -1.33 -21.40 15.01
C HIS A 229 -1.16 -20.40 16.17
N ASP A 230 -0.01 -20.42 16.84
CA ASP A 230 0.34 -19.48 17.91
C ASP A 230 0.56 -18.04 17.39
N ALA A 231 0.69 -17.87 16.07
CA ALA A 231 0.86 -16.54 15.45
C ALA A 231 -0.48 -15.87 15.11
N VAL A 232 -1.59 -16.59 15.17
CA VAL A 232 -2.92 -16.07 14.85
C VAL A 232 -3.46 -15.21 16.01
N PRO A 233 -4.13 -14.07 15.75
CA PRO A 233 -4.78 -13.27 16.77
C PRO A 233 -5.85 -14.08 17.52
N GLU A 234 -5.93 -13.88 18.84
CA GLU A 234 -7.02 -14.43 19.66
C GLU A 234 -8.37 -13.89 19.15
N GLY A 235 -9.33 -14.78 18.87
CA GLY A 235 -10.63 -14.43 18.30
C GLY A 235 -10.68 -14.34 16.77
N ALA A 236 -9.56 -14.62 16.07
CA ALA A 236 -9.56 -14.75 14.62
C ALA A 236 -9.83 -16.19 14.18
N GLU A 237 -10.62 -16.33 13.12
CA GLU A 237 -10.81 -17.61 12.42
C GLU A 237 -9.89 -17.68 11.20
N VAL A 238 -9.22 -18.82 11.01
CA VAL A 238 -8.35 -19.09 9.86
C VAL A 238 -9.06 -20.01 8.90
N LEU A 239 -9.13 -19.61 7.63
CA LEU A 239 -9.72 -20.35 6.53
C LEU A 239 -8.66 -20.70 5.50
#